data_cb3461380dc54cde82437479ad6ca911
#
_entry.id   cb3461380dc54cde82437479ad6ca911
#
_cell.length_a   1.000
_cell.length_b   1.000
_cell.length_c   1.000
_cell.angle_alpha   90.00
_cell.angle_beta   90.00
_cell.angle_gamma   90.00
#
_symmetry.space_group_name_H-M   'P 1'
#
loop_
_entity.id
_entity.type
_entity.pdbx_description
1 polymer ?
#
loop_
_entity_poly.entity_id
_entity_poly.type
_entity_poly.pdbx_seq_one_letter_code
_entity_poly.pdbx_strand_id
1 'polypeptide(L)'
;MWVRRRSLSGLCTIVLVLVMHQSALAGWVAVERDYFDPGLRTVYVDSDSIGREGTSVTVRQLTDYTMMQGSAGFGPFMMSPHRFFSTTTHKHIDCDTKLVRLLAYTEYLRHMGTGPASNGYVDPGRWLPIEPETINHALWELLCRNE
;
A
#
# COMPACT_ATOMS: atom_id res chain seq x y z
N MET A 1 -58.14 48.67 -21.57
CA MET A 1 -57.72 47.93 -20.32
C MET A 1 -56.62 46.95 -20.71
N TRP A 2 -55.33 47.31 -20.52
CA TRP A 2 -54.20 46.59 -21.00
C TRP A 2 -53.59 45.79 -19.82
N VAL A 3 -53.64 44.46 -19.87
CA VAL A 3 -53.02 43.61 -18.89
C VAL A 3 -51.61 43.24 -19.37
N ARG A 4 -50.60 43.81 -18.73
CA ARG A 4 -49.19 43.47 -18.95
C ARG A 4 -48.89 42.12 -18.35
N ARG A 5 -48.59 41.13 -19.18
CA ARG A 5 -47.97 39.86 -18.76
C ARG A 5 -46.53 40.12 -18.36
N ARG A 6 -46.20 39.92 -17.10
CA ARG A 6 -44.81 39.89 -16.64
C ARG A 6 -44.23 38.49 -16.93
N SER A 7 -43.22 38.50 -17.78
CA SER A 7 -42.39 37.36 -18.05
C SER A 7 -41.52 37.07 -16.81
N LEU A 8 -41.71 35.91 -16.17
CA LEU A 8 -40.81 35.43 -15.15
C LEU A 8 -39.65 34.74 -15.87
N SER A 9 -38.52 35.44 -15.92
CA SER A 9 -37.24 34.84 -16.31
C SER A 9 -36.81 33.88 -15.25
N GLY A 10 -36.89 32.56 -15.57
CA GLY A 10 -36.36 31.52 -14.71
C GLY A 10 -34.83 31.60 -14.65
N LEU A 11 -34.31 31.96 -13.49
CA LEU A 11 -32.90 31.77 -13.17
C LEU A 11 -32.65 30.28 -13.07
N CYS A 12 -32.04 29.70 -14.09
CA CYS A 12 -31.52 28.34 -14.07
C CYS A 12 -30.24 28.35 -13.22
N THR A 13 -30.38 28.04 -11.95
CA THR A 13 -29.23 27.89 -11.04
C THR A 13 -28.52 26.60 -11.42
N ILE A 14 -27.43 26.70 -12.15
CA ILE A 14 -26.52 25.59 -12.43
C ILE A 14 -25.80 25.31 -11.12
N VAL A 15 -26.26 24.31 -10.40
CA VAL A 15 -25.52 23.72 -9.26
C VAL A 15 -24.36 22.95 -9.86
N LEU A 16 -23.19 23.57 -9.88
CA LEU A 16 -21.94 22.93 -10.23
C LEU A 16 -21.58 21.95 -9.08
N VAL A 17 -21.98 20.70 -9.23
CA VAL A 17 -21.54 19.63 -8.33
C VAL A 17 -20.05 19.41 -8.60
N LEU A 18 -19.21 20.04 -7.78
CA LEU A 18 -17.80 19.67 -7.68
C LEU A 18 -17.73 18.24 -7.11
N VAL A 19 -17.69 17.28 -8.00
CA VAL A 19 -17.27 15.91 -7.64
C VAL A 19 -15.80 16.02 -7.29
N MET A 20 -15.50 16.19 -6.00
CA MET A 20 -14.16 15.99 -5.48
C MET A 20 -13.82 14.55 -5.78
N HIS A 21 -13.01 14.33 -6.81
CA HIS A 21 -12.29 13.08 -6.99
C HIS A 21 -11.33 13.00 -5.81
N GLN A 22 -11.79 12.44 -4.71
CA GLN A 22 -10.89 11.90 -3.72
C GLN A 22 -10.15 10.81 -4.48
N SER A 23 -8.91 11.12 -4.88
CA SER A 23 -7.96 10.10 -5.27
C SER A 23 -7.97 9.12 -4.10
N ALA A 24 -8.58 7.95 -4.32
CA ALA A 24 -8.48 6.86 -3.40
C ALA A 24 -6.99 6.48 -3.37
N LEU A 25 -6.22 7.15 -2.53
CA LEU A 25 -5.09 6.53 -1.91
C LEU A 25 -5.74 5.33 -1.23
N ALA A 26 -5.68 4.16 -1.88
CA ALA A 26 -6.12 2.90 -1.31
C ALA A 26 -5.80 2.97 0.17
N GLY A 27 -6.63 2.47 1.07
CA GLY A 27 -6.57 2.72 2.51
C GLY A 27 -5.22 2.52 3.20
N TRP A 28 -4.16 3.08 2.61
CA TRP A 28 -2.79 3.02 3.09
C TRP A 28 -2.64 3.82 4.38
N VAL A 29 -2.42 3.10 5.46
CA VAL A 29 -2.18 3.65 6.80
C VAL A 29 -0.72 3.47 7.14
N ALA A 30 -0.03 4.54 7.50
CA ALA A 30 1.37 4.47 7.90
C ALA A 30 1.52 3.69 9.21
N VAL A 31 2.54 2.82 9.23
CA VAL A 31 2.93 2.04 10.41
C VAL A 31 4.18 2.66 10.99
N GLU A 32 4.05 3.26 12.16
CA GLU A 32 5.15 3.90 12.86
C GLU A 32 5.66 3.00 13.99
N ARG A 33 6.97 2.89 14.11
CA ARG A 33 7.68 2.18 15.19
C ARG A 33 9.00 2.86 15.46
N ASP A 34 9.42 2.89 16.71
CA ASP A 34 10.66 3.55 17.15
C ASP A 34 11.92 2.96 16.49
N TYR A 35 11.86 1.71 16.07
CA TYR A 35 12.95 1.02 15.35
C TYR A 35 12.88 1.18 13.82
N PHE A 36 11.93 1.94 13.29
CA PHE A 36 11.92 2.31 11.86
C PHE A 36 12.71 3.60 11.67
N ASP A 37 13.52 3.62 10.62
CA ASP A 37 14.19 4.84 10.20
C ASP A 37 13.34 5.56 9.12
N PRO A 38 12.66 6.66 9.49
CA PRO A 38 11.83 7.40 8.53
C PRO A 38 12.66 8.14 7.48
N GLY A 39 13.96 8.32 7.71
CA GLY A 39 14.88 8.86 6.73
C GLY A 39 15.21 7.91 5.58
N LEU A 40 14.94 6.61 5.77
CA LEU A 40 15.19 5.58 4.76
C LEU A 40 13.93 5.14 4.05
N ARG A 41 12.83 4.97 4.77
CA ARG A 41 11.57 4.44 4.22
C ARG A 41 10.38 4.70 5.14
N THR A 42 9.19 4.71 4.54
CA THR A 42 7.92 4.64 5.27
C THR A 42 7.20 3.35 4.90
N VAL A 43 6.65 2.68 5.90
CA VAL A 43 5.87 1.44 5.76
C VAL A 43 4.40 1.77 5.91
N TYR A 44 3.58 1.24 5.02
CA TYR A 44 2.12 1.40 5.05
C TYR A 44 1.45 0.04 5.01
N VAL A 45 0.26 -0.02 5.57
CA VAL A 45 -0.67 -1.15 5.49
C VAL A 45 -1.93 -0.69 4.76
N ASP A 46 -2.41 -1.50 3.85
CA ASP A 46 -3.70 -1.31 3.20
C ASP A 46 -4.80 -1.88 4.11
N SER A 47 -5.49 -0.99 4.81
CA SER A 47 -6.55 -1.36 5.76
C SER A 47 -7.70 -2.12 5.10
N ASP A 48 -7.97 -1.86 3.82
CA ASP A 48 -9.04 -2.48 3.06
C ASP A 48 -8.68 -3.90 2.58
N SER A 49 -7.40 -4.25 2.62
CA SER A 49 -6.88 -5.55 2.21
C SER A 49 -6.75 -6.58 3.35
N ILE A 50 -7.07 -6.17 4.58
CA ILE A 50 -6.91 -7.05 5.75
C ILE A 50 -7.99 -8.13 5.70
N GLY A 51 -7.56 -9.38 5.51
CA GLY A 51 -8.40 -10.57 5.59
C GLY A 51 -8.07 -11.35 6.85
N ARG A 52 -9.08 -11.85 7.56
CA ARG A 52 -8.92 -12.68 8.76
C ARG A 52 -9.60 -14.02 8.56
N GLU A 53 -8.89 -15.09 8.88
CA GLU A 53 -9.40 -16.46 8.83
C GLU A 53 -8.80 -17.26 10.00
N GLY A 54 -9.63 -17.52 11.03
CA GLY A 54 -9.16 -18.14 12.27
C GLY A 54 -8.05 -17.29 12.91
N THR A 55 -6.90 -17.92 13.16
CA THR A 55 -5.70 -17.29 13.73
C THR A 55 -4.80 -16.63 12.67
N SER A 56 -5.22 -16.64 11.43
CA SER A 56 -4.43 -16.12 10.30
C SER A 56 -4.94 -14.77 9.81
N VAL A 57 -4.00 -13.94 9.39
CA VAL A 57 -4.27 -12.62 8.81
C VAL A 57 -3.54 -12.48 7.49
N THR A 58 -4.25 -12.05 6.45
CA THR A 58 -3.63 -11.60 5.19
C THR A 58 -3.65 -10.08 5.12
N VAL A 59 -2.61 -9.50 4.55
CA VAL A 59 -2.47 -8.04 4.47
C VAL A 59 -1.59 -7.64 3.28
N ARG A 60 -1.92 -6.52 2.66
CA ARG A 60 -1.02 -5.84 1.72
C ARG A 60 -0.24 -4.76 2.47
N GLN A 61 1.06 -4.76 2.23
CA GLN A 61 2.00 -3.76 2.74
C GLN A 61 2.63 -3.02 1.58
N LEU A 62 2.78 -1.71 1.71
CA LEU A 62 3.61 -0.88 0.85
C LEU A 62 4.82 -0.43 1.65
N THR A 63 6.00 -0.46 1.02
CA THR A 63 7.19 0.21 1.53
C THR A 63 7.60 1.27 0.51
N ASP A 64 7.64 2.52 0.95
CA ASP A 64 8.04 3.66 0.14
C ASP A 64 9.41 4.16 0.60
N TYR A 65 10.37 4.18 -0.29
CA TYR A 65 11.76 4.50 0.01
C TYR A 65 12.07 5.95 -0.34
N THR A 66 12.81 6.63 0.52
CA THR A 66 13.24 8.03 0.28
C THR A 66 14.23 8.14 -0.85
N MET A 67 15.02 7.10 -1.09
CA MET A 67 15.98 7.01 -2.18
C MET A 67 15.69 5.80 -3.06
N MET A 68 16.06 5.93 -4.34
CA MET A 68 15.95 4.83 -5.29
C MET A 68 16.72 3.61 -4.79
N GLN A 69 16.02 2.48 -4.76
CA GLN A 69 16.59 1.18 -4.46
C GLN A 69 16.96 0.48 -5.77
N GLY A 70 17.83 -0.49 -5.70
CA GLY A 70 18.15 -1.34 -6.83
C GLY A 70 19.44 -2.08 -6.60
N SER A 71 19.49 -3.32 -7.04
CA SER A 71 20.74 -4.07 -7.15
C SER A 71 21.41 -3.70 -8.47
N ALA A 72 22.62 -3.17 -8.40
CA ALA A 72 23.54 -3.29 -9.51
C ALA A 72 23.83 -4.79 -9.63
N GLY A 73 23.19 -5.46 -10.57
CA GLY A 73 23.44 -6.87 -10.81
C GLY A 73 24.91 -7.08 -11.14
N PHE A 74 25.57 -7.92 -10.36
CA PHE A 74 26.92 -8.37 -10.66
C PHE A 74 26.83 -9.60 -11.56
N GLY A 75 27.08 -9.41 -12.85
CA GLY A 75 27.18 -10.52 -13.81
C GLY A 75 26.96 -10.10 -15.25
N PRO A 76 27.57 -10.79 -16.21
CA PRO A 76 27.50 -10.45 -17.64
C PRO A 76 26.10 -10.61 -18.27
N PHE A 77 25.14 -11.15 -17.54
CA PHE A 77 23.79 -11.44 -18.03
C PHE A 77 22.69 -10.57 -17.41
N MET A 78 23.04 -9.63 -16.54
CA MET A 78 22.05 -8.72 -15.97
C MET A 78 21.87 -7.47 -16.81
N MET A 79 20.87 -7.51 -17.70
CA MET A 79 20.64 -6.48 -18.71
C MET A 79 19.94 -5.21 -18.21
N SER A 80 19.50 -5.15 -16.95
CA SER A 80 19.00 -3.91 -16.34
C SER A 80 19.03 -4.02 -14.81
N PRO A 81 19.63 -3.06 -14.11
CA PRO A 81 19.45 -2.98 -12.67
C PRO A 81 17.97 -2.68 -12.41
N HIS A 82 17.31 -3.54 -11.65
CA HIS A 82 15.99 -3.23 -11.10
C HIS A 82 16.14 -1.97 -10.25
N ARG A 83 15.42 -0.92 -10.60
CA ARG A 83 15.38 0.33 -9.87
C ARG A 83 13.95 0.60 -9.47
N PHE A 84 13.73 0.88 -8.20
CA PHE A 84 12.40 1.14 -7.68
C PHE A 84 12.44 2.14 -6.52
N PHE A 85 11.34 2.84 -6.31
CA PHE A 85 11.13 3.71 -5.15
C PHE A 85 10.14 3.12 -4.16
N SER A 86 9.32 2.17 -4.59
CA SER A 86 8.38 1.53 -3.68
C SER A 86 8.18 0.06 -4.03
N THR A 87 7.75 -0.70 -3.03
CA THR A 87 7.38 -2.10 -3.19
C THR A 87 6.05 -2.38 -2.51
N THR A 88 5.27 -3.29 -3.09
CA THR A 88 4.14 -3.88 -2.39
C THR A 88 4.38 -5.35 -2.14
N THR A 89 3.97 -5.81 -0.97
CA THR A 89 3.99 -7.21 -0.60
C THR A 89 2.61 -7.64 -0.14
N HIS A 90 2.19 -8.84 -0.53
CA HIS A 90 1.03 -9.49 0.05
C HIS A 90 1.52 -10.57 1.00
N LYS A 91 1.12 -10.50 2.24
CA LYS A 91 1.62 -11.37 3.31
C LYS A 91 0.49 -12.14 3.96
N HIS A 92 0.83 -13.34 4.41
CA HIS A 92 0.02 -14.16 5.29
C HIS A 92 0.75 -14.36 6.60
N ILE A 93 0.12 -13.97 7.69
CA ILE A 93 0.67 -14.00 9.05
C ILE A 93 -0.15 -15.01 9.85
N ASP A 94 0.51 -15.93 10.50
CA ASP A 94 -0.06 -16.79 11.53
C ASP A 94 0.22 -16.16 12.89
N CYS A 95 -0.85 -15.70 13.54
CA CYS A 95 -0.76 -14.95 14.79
C CYS A 95 -0.30 -15.82 15.97
N ASP A 96 -0.69 -17.08 15.99
CA ASP A 96 -0.38 -18.01 17.10
C ASP A 96 1.07 -18.47 17.05
N THR A 97 1.53 -18.88 15.88
CA THR A 97 2.89 -19.43 15.71
C THR A 97 3.93 -18.35 15.43
N LYS A 98 3.50 -17.09 15.20
CA LYS A 98 4.37 -15.96 14.80
C LYS A 98 5.21 -16.28 13.56
N LEU A 99 4.55 -16.82 12.57
CA LEU A 99 5.14 -17.09 11.26
C LEU A 99 4.54 -16.15 10.21
N VAL A 100 5.32 -15.84 9.20
CA VAL A 100 4.89 -15.06 8.04
C VAL A 100 5.33 -15.74 6.76
N ARG A 101 4.48 -15.71 5.74
CA ARG A 101 4.87 -16.06 4.36
C ARG A 101 4.49 -14.96 3.40
N LEU A 102 5.27 -14.86 2.35
CA LEU A 102 5.04 -13.92 1.27
C LEU A 102 4.20 -14.58 0.19
N LEU A 103 3.10 -13.94 -0.19
CA LEU A 103 2.21 -14.44 -1.24
C LEU A 103 2.46 -13.75 -2.59
N ALA A 104 2.87 -12.47 -2.55
CA ALA A 104 3.23 -11.70 -3.74
C ALA A 104 4.20 -10.58 -3.39
N TYR A 105 5.01 -10.17 -4.37
CA TYR A 105 5.97 -9.07 -4.28
C TYR A 105 6.00 -8.32 -5.61
N THR A 106 5.90 -6.99 -5.55
CA THR A 106 5.96 -6.12 -6.72
C THR A 106 6.80 -4.90 -6.42
N GLU A 107 7.69 -4.56 -7.34
CA GLU A 107 8.51 -3.35 -7.33
C GLU A 107 7.90 -2.30 -8.26
N TYR A 108 7.94 -1.04 -7.87
CA TYR A 108 7.42 0.08 -8.65
C TYR A 108 8.49 1.13 -8.86
N LEU A 109 8.58 1.62 -10.09
CA LEU A 109 9.59 2.63 -10.46
C LEU A 109 9.36 3.97 -9.76
N ARG A 110 8.16 4.23 -9.25
CA ARG A 110 7.79 5.47 -8.56
C ARG A 110 7.37 5.20 -7.12
N HIS A 111 7.19 6.30 -6.38
CA HIS A 111 6.68 6.27 -5.01
C HIS A 111 5.23 5.75 -4.93
N MET A 112 4.85 5.31 -3.74
CA MET A 112 3.48 4.94 -3.37
C MET A 112 2.84 3.88 -4.27
N GLY A 113 3.63 2.89 -4.72
CA GLY A 113 3.14 1.79 -5.54
C GLY A 113 2.64 2.23 -6.92
N THR A 114 3.28 3.23 -7.52
CA THR A 114 2.86 3.81 -8.81
C THR A 114 3.93 3.63 -9.89
N GLY A 115 3.51 3.86 -11.14
CA GLY A 115 4.37 3.77 -12.32
C GLY A 115 4.60 2.34 -12.80
N PRO A 116 5.58 2.13 -13.69
CA PRO A 116 5.94 0.80 -14.18
C PRO A 116 6.25 -0.15 -13.03
N ALA A 117 5.72 -1.37 -13.12
CA ALA A 117 5.81 -2.38 -12.07
C ALA A 117 6.49 -3.65 -12.60
N SER A 118 7.19 -4.33 -11.70
CA SER A 118 7.82 -5.63 -11.94
C SER A 118 7.53 -6.57 -10.78
N ASN A 119 7.00 -7.75 -11.08
CA ASN A 119 6.77 -8.76 -10.06
C ASN A 119 8.05 -9.53 -9.78
N GLY A 120 8.37 -9.67 -8.50
CA GLY A 120 9.44 -10.55 -8.04
C GLY A 120 8.96 -11.99 -7.85
N TYR A 121 9.92 -12.91 -7.85
CA TYR A 121 9.64 -14.29 -7.51
C TYR A 121 9.37 -14.42 -6.00
N VAL A 122 8.34 -15.17 -5.65
CA VAL A 122 8.02 -15.56 -4.28
C VAL A 122 7.79 -17.07 -4.20
N ASP A 123 8.15 -17.65 -3.07
CA ASP A 123 7.77 -19.01 -2.69
C ASP A 123 6.65 -18.94 -1.63
N PRO A 124 5.37 -19.06 -2.04
CA PRO A 124 4.26 -18.92 -1.11
C PRO A 124 4.13 -20.07 -0.12
N GLY A 125 4.87 -21.17 -0.31
CA GLY A 125 4.94 -22.29 0.63
C GLY A 125 5.91 -22.05 1.78
N ARG A 126 6.79 -21.05 1.68
CA ARG A 126 7.84 -20.81 2.66
C ARG A 126 7.39 -19.94 3.81
N TRP A 127 7.25 -20.52 4.98
CA TRP A 127 7.03 -19.82 6.23
C TRP A 127 8.35 -19.42 6.89
N LEU A 128 8.42 -18.21 7.42
CA LEU A 128 9.57 -17.63 8.10
C LEU A 128 9.15 -17.15 9.49
N PRO A 129 10.03 -17.27 10.50
CA PRO A 129 9.77 -16.71 11.81
C PRO A 129 9.71 -15.17 11.73
N ILE A 130 8.87 -14.58 12.58
CA ILE A 130 8.77 -13.13 12.74
C ILE A 130 9.80 -12.71 13.78
N GLU A 131 10.91 -12.16 13.30
CA GLU A 131 11.98 -11.64 14.16
C GLU A 131 11.59 -10.30 14.79
N PRO A 132 11.99 -10.06 16.05
CA PRO A 132 11.78 -8.77 16.72
C PRO A 132 12.36 -7.59 15.94
N GLU A 133 11.75 -6.40 16.13
CA GLU A 133 12.21 -5.13 15.54
C GLU A 133 12.29 -5.14 14.01
N THR A 134 11.48 -5.98 13.37
CA THR A 134 11.33 -6.03 11.92
C THR A 134 9.99 -5.46 11.47
N ILE A 135 9.86 -5.19 10.16
CA ILE A 135 8.57 -4.82 9.57
C ILE A 135 7.51 -5.91 9.84
N ASN A 136 7.88 -7.17 9.74
CA ASN A 136 6.96 -8.27 10.01
C ASN A 136 6.50 -8.29 11.47
N HIS A 137 7.38 -7.95 12.40
CA HIS A 137 7.04 -7.83 13.82
C HIS A 137 6.04 -6.68 14.05
N ALA A 138 6.29 -5.52 13.43
CA ALA A 138 5.36 -4.39 13.51
C ALA A 138 3.97 -4.74 12.98
N LEU A 139 3.91 -5.46 11.85
CA LEU A 139 2.65 -5.93 11.29
C LEU A 139 1.94 -6.94 12.20
N TRP A 140 2.68 -7.88 12.76
CA TRP A 140 2.13 -8.85 13.71
C TRP A 140 1.57 -8.17 14.95
N GLU A 141 2.28 -7.20 15.53
CA GLU A 141 1.79 -6.43 16.66
C GLU A 141 0.52 -5.65 16.31
N LEU A 142 0.48 -5.02 15.14
CA LEU A 142 -0.66 -4.24 14.69
C LEU A 142 -1.90 -5.11 14.44
N LEU A 143 -1.69 -6.28 13.84
CA LEU A 143 -2.78 -7.10 13.30
C LEU A 143 -3.22 -8.23 14.24
N CYS A 144 -2.34 -8.71 15.12
CA CYS A 144 -2.59 -9.88 15.95
C CYS A 144 -2.76 -9.58 17.44
N ARG A 145 -2.30 -8.42 17.95
CA ARG A 145 -2.36 -8.08 19.39
C ARG A 145 -3.57 -7.24 19.79
N ASN A 146 -4.38 -6.81 18.85
CA ASN A 146 -5.56 -5.97 19.10
C ASN A 146 -6.87 -6.77 19.20
N GLU A 147 -6.79 -8.04 19.56
CA GLU A 147 -7.94 -8.88 19.91
C GLU A 147 -8.12 -8.99 21.44
#